data_ae8023a547430fbf34772fe21dfbf023
#
_entry.id   ae8023a547430fbf34772fe21dfbf023
#
_cell.length_a   1.000
_cell.length_b   1.000
_cell.length_c   1.000
_cell.angle_alpha   90.00
_cell.angle_beta   90.00
_cell.angle_gamma   90.00
#
_symmetry.space_group_name_H-M   'P 1'
#
loop_
_entity.id
_entity.type
_entity.pdbx_description
1 polymer ?
#
loop_
_entity_poly.entity_id
_entity_poly.type
_entity_poly.pdbx_seq_one_letter_code
_entity_poly.pdbx_strand_id
1 'polypeptide(L)'
;MLSDRNSLEQVSLKIKKGKITLIAGPSGSGKTTLLRHLKKELLPKGKRSGKVLYDGQEIEQLKDLQSVKEVGYLFQNPSAQMVMDTVWHEIAFGLENLRMPYEQMKRTVAEIVNYFDLQKIYHEDTDKLSGGQKQLVNLAAVMAMHPKVLILDEPTAQLDPAARKDFLVMLQKLHKEFGLTIILTSHNLEDVMEMSDECVILDDGKVIEQGNPKEVARHLQKIHHPLEQSLPQILRLEEKFQIELTFSMEEAREQIRKKEYQLIKKTHFERKTVLAISHLYAGYEKGKDVLSNLSVEVKEGEIFAAVGANGSGKSTLLSCMVKQMKFDGKLKCKKKIVYMPQDPTLLFVKDQLFEDLLEMGKEKEVKIDKLLGMSDLMREKKSHPYDLSGGQQQMAALIKVLLADPEILLLDEPTKGMDREHSRKFGELLRKLSDQGKTIFIVSHDLEFCAEYADRVGMMFDGKIEGDRKSV
;
A
#
# COMPACT_ATOMS: atom_id res chain seq x y z
N MET A 1 -15.57 1.24 23.30
CA MET A 1 -14.90 1.99 24.38
C MET A 1 -13.84 2.88 23.72
N LEU A 2 -14.00 4.19 23.75
CA LEU A 2 -12.96 5.13 23.34
C LEU A 2 -11.77 4.91 24.27
N SER A 3 -10.60 4.57 23.73
CA SER A 3 -9.39 4.39 24.53
C SER A 3 -9.06 5.71 25.23
N ASP A 4 -8.73 5.68 26.53
CA ASP A 4 -8.24 6.84 27.31
C ASP A 4 -6.85 7.33 26.84
N ARG A 5 -6.33 6.82 25.73
CA ARG A 5 -5.05 7.27 25.14
C ARG A 5 -5.24 8.49 24.26
N ASN A 6 -4.37 9.47 24.46
CA ASN A 6 -4.25 10.61 23.56
C ASN A 6 -3.73 10.13 22.20
N SER A 7 -4.41 10.51 21.11
CA SER A 7 -3.93 10.22 19.76
C SER A 7 -2.69 11.01 19.36
N LEU A 8 -2.49 12.19 19.99
CA LEU A 8 -1.32 13.05 19.84
C LEU A 8 -0.94 13.60 21.22
N GLU A 9 0.34 13.64 21.54
CA GLU A 9 0.86 14.12 22.82
C GLU A 9 2.05 15.04 22.62
N GLN A 10 1.91 16.31 23.05
CA GLN A 10 2.97 17.32 23.00
C GLN A 10 3.65 17.48 21.63
N VAL A 11 2.89 17.32 20.54
CA VAL A 11 3.41 17.49 19.19
C VAL A 11 3.74 18.95 18.95
N SER A 12 5.01 19.23 18.66
CA SER A 12 5.49 20.55 18.25
C SER A 12 6.34 20.39 17.01
N LEU A 13 5.89 20.94 15.88
CA LEU A 13 6.60 20.87 14.61
C LEU A 13 6.41 22.14 13.78
N LYS A 14 7.34 22.38 12.87
CA LYS A 14 7.31 23.51 11.93
C LYS A 14 7.36 22.97 10.51
N ILE A 15 6.38 23.33 9.70
CA ILE A 15 6.34 23.02 8.26
C ILE A 15 6.75 24.26 7.49
N LYS A 16 7.76 24.12 6.64
CA LYS A 16 8.31 25.24 5.87
C LYS A 16 7.51 25.45 4.57
N LYS A 17 7.20 26.70 4.28
CA LYS A 17 6.52 27.11 3.03
C LYS A 17 7.34 26.69 1.81
N GLY A 18 6.65 26.19 0.78
CA GLY A 18 7.27 25.79 -0.49
C GLY A 18 8.22 24.60 -0.33
N LYS A 19 7.96 23.71 0.64
CA LYS A 19 8.73 22.49 0.88
C LYS A 19 7.82 21.27 0.89
N ILE A 20 8.40 20.11 0.55
CA ILE A 20 7.76 18.81 0.69
C ILE A 20 8.15 18.25 2.04
N THR A 21 7.16 18.08 2.93
CA THR A 21 7.35 17.48 4.27
C THR A 21 6.68 16.11 4.30
N LEU A 22 7.47 15.07 4.53
CA LEU A 22 7.00 13.71 4.76
C LEU A 22 6.77 13.50 6.26
N ILE A 23 5.58 13.00 6.64
CA ILE A 23 5.28 12.54 7.99
C ILE A 23 5.21 11.02 7.96
N ALA A 24 6.20 10.36 8.54
CA ALA A 24 6.32 8.91 8.61
C ALA A 24 6.07 8.40 10.03
N GLY A 25 5.66 7.15 10.16
CA GLY A 25 5.41 6.54 11.47
C GLY A 25 4.68 5.20 11.33
N PRO A 26 4.71 4.35 12.36
CA PRO A 26 3.96 3.10 12.38
C PRO A 26 2.45 3.31 12.18
N SER A 27 1.73 2.24 11.89
CA SER A 27 0.26 2.29 11.88
C SER A 27 -0.26 2.66 13.26
N GLY A 28 -1.25 3.55 13.33
CA GLY A 28 -1.77 4.03 14.62
C GLY A 28 -0.96 5.10 15.34
N SER A 29 0.18 5.56 14.80
CA SER A 29 1.03 6.59 15.44
C SER A 29 0.41 8.01 15.47
N GLY A 30 -0.77 8.22 14.87
CA GLY A 30 -1.47 9.49 14.88
C GLY A 30 -1.30 10.36 13.64
N LYS A 31 -0.70 9.87 12.55
CA LYS A 31 -0.45 10.62 11.30
C LYS A 31 -1.71 11.28 10.73
N THR A 32 -2.74 10.49 10.44
CA THR A 32 -4.03 11.01 9.95
C THR A 32 -4.66 12.02 10.91
N THR A 33 -4.57 11.77 12.22
CA THR A 33 -5.05 12.71 13.25
C THR A 33 -4.28 14.03 13.16
N LEU A 34 -2.95 13.98 13.03
CA LEU A 34 -2.12 15.16 12.86
C LEU A 34 -2.49 15.95 11.60
N LEU A 35 -2.61 15.25 10.43
CA LEU A 35 -3.00 15.90 9.17
C LEU A 35 -4.36 16.59 9.26
N ARG A 36 -5.34 15.94 9.90
CA ARG A 36 -6.67 16.53 10.11
C ARG A 36 -6.66 17.79 10.97
N HIS A 37 -5.73 17.93 11.91
CA HIS A 37 -5.56 19.15 12.67
C HIS A 37 -5.01 20.32 11.82
N LEU A 38 -4.42 20.03 10.65
CA LEU A 38 -3.92 21.06 9.73
C LEU A 38 -5.02 21.60 8.79
N LYS A 39 -6.25 21.08 8.85
CA LYS A 39 -7.38 21.49 8.02
C LYS A 39 -8.59 21.82 8.89
N LYS A 40 -9.04 23.08 8.88
CA LYS A 40 -10.11 23.60 9.74
C LYS A 40 -11.37 22.74 9.70
N GLU A 41 -11.80 22.33 8.49
CA GLU A 41 -13.03 21.58 8.25
C GLU A 41 -12.93 20.11 8.68
N LEU A 42 -11.73 19.60 8.94
CA LEU A 42 -11.47 18.20 9.30
C LEU A 42 -11.02 18.04 10.76
N LEU A 43 -11.10 19.09 11.57
CA LEU A 43 -10.69 19.03 12.98
C LEU A 43 -11.34 17.86 13.71
N PRO A 44 -10.55 16.95 14.30
CA PRO A 44 -11.09 15.80 15.02
C PRO A 44 -11.98 16.22 16.21
N LYS A 45 -13.06 15.47 16.44
CA LYS A 45 -13.89 15.64 17.63
C LYS A 45 -13.16 15.12 18.87
N GLY A 46 -13.17 15.86 19.96
CA GLY A 46 -12.55 15.45 21.23
C GLY A 46 -11.94 16.60 22.01
N LYS A 47 -11.25 16.28 23.11
CA LYS A 47 -10.50 17.27 23.90
C LYS A 47 -9.19 17.60 23.16
N ARG A 48 -8.95 18.89 22.95
CA ARG A 48 -7.77 19.40 22.27
C ARG A 48 -7.12 20.48 23.12
N SER A 49 -5.79 20.48 23.16
CA SER A 49 -4.96 21.56 23.71
C SER A 49 -3.87 21.92 22.70
N GLY A 50 -3.32 23.14 22.81
CA GLY A 50 -2.33 23.65 21.89
C GLY A 50 -2.94 24.43 20.72
N LYS A 51 -2.08 24.88 19.79
CA LYS A 51 -2.44 25.76 18.68
C LYS A 51 -1.84 25.25 17.37
N VAL A 52 -2.61 25.36 16.29
CA VAL A 52 -2.12 25.17 14.93
C VAL A 52 -2.16 26.51 14.24
N LEU A 53 -1.02 26.89 13.68
CA LEU A 53 -0.88 28.19 13.01
C LEU A 53 -0.68 27.99 11.52
N TYR A 54 -1.45 28.73 10.72
CA TYR A 54 -1.28 28.87 9.28
C TYR A 54 -0.86 30.31 8.99
N ASP A 55 0.36 30.49 8.51
CA ASP A 55 0.97 31.80 8.22
C ASP A 55 0.85 32.79 9.40
N GLY A 56 1.07 32.30 10.65
CA GLY A 56 1.00 33.06 11.89
C GLY A 56 -0.40 33.23 12.51
N GLN A 57 -1.48 32.84 11.82
CA GLN A 57 -2.85 32.89 12.31
C GLN A 57 -3.33 31.53 12.78
N GLU A 58 -4.08 31.45 13.87
CA GLU A 58 -4.70 30.20 14.33
C GLU A 58 -5.67 29.67 13.27
N ILE A 59 -5.57 28.37 12.97
CA ILE A 59 -6.30 27.74 11.86
C ILE A 59 -7.84 27.84 12.04
N GLU A 60 -8.33 27.81 13.28
CA GLU A 60 -9.73 28.00 13.59
C GLU A 60 -10.27 29.40 13.28
N GLN A 61 -9.37 30.40 13.28
CA GLN A 61 -9.71 31.79 13.01
C GLN A 61 -9.64 32.14 11.52
N LEU A 62 -9.19 31.22 10.67
CA LEU A 62 -9.20 31.41 9.23
C LEU A 62 -10.63 31.60 8.74
N LYS A 63 -10.86 32.49 7.79
CA LYS A 63 -12.14 32.58 7.06
C LYS A 63 -12.38 31.26 6.34
N ASP A 64 -13.63 30.76 6.33
CA ASP A 64 -13.96 29.47 5.71
C ASP A 64 -13.52 29.42 4.25
N LEU A 65 -13.78 30.49 3.48
CA LEU A 65 -13.38 30.59 2.09
C LEU A 65 -11.86 30.51 1.91
N GLN A 66 -11.09 31.10 2.82
CA GLN A 66 -9.63 31.05 2.80
C GLN A 66 -9.13 29.63 3.12
N SER A 67 -9.65 29.00 4.16
CA SER A 67 -9.29 27.64 4.51
C SER A 67 -9.58 26.65 3.37
N VAL A 68 -10.79 26.73 2.79
CA VAL A 68 -11.20 25.83 1.70
C VAL A 68 -10.33 26.04 0.46
N LYS A 69 -10.02 27.29 0.10
CA LYS A 69 -9.27 27.63 -1.11
C LYS A 69 -7.77 27.37 -0.96
N GLU A 70 -7.16 27.76 0.18
CA GLU A 70 -5.70 27.77 0.31
C GLU A 70 -5.12 26.44 0.80
N VAL A 71 -5.92 25.60 1.46
CA VAL A 71 -5.46 24.31 2.02
C VAL A 71 -6.26 23.16 1.38
N GLY A 72 -5.66 22.49 0.42
CA GLY A 72 -6.20 21.30 -0.21
C GLY A 72 -5.93 20.05 0.64
N TYR A 73 -6.85 19.08 0.62
CA TYR A 73 -6.71 17.80 1.33
C TYR A 73 -7.07 16.63 0.42
N LEU A 74 -6.21 15.61 0.38
CA LEU A 74 -6.47 14.32 -0.27
C LEU A 74 -6.59 13.22 0.77
N PHE A 75 -7.72 12.49 0.74
CA PHE A 75 -7.97 11.38 1.65
C PHE A 75 -7.27 10.10 1.19
N GLN A 76 -7.03 9.20 2.15
CA GLN A 76 -6.45 7.89 1.91
C GLN A 76 -7.28 7.01 0.96
N ASN A 77 -8.61 7.11 1.03
CA ASN A 77 -9.53 6.38 0.15
C ASN A 77 -10.07 7.31 -0.95
N PRO A 78 -9.60 7.15 -2.21
CA PRO A 78 -10.05 8.01 -3.30
C PRO A 78 -11.56 7.95 -3.57
N SER A 79 -12.16 6.78 -3.44
CA SER A 79 -13.61 6.61 -3.68
C SER A 79 -14.46 7.28 -2.61
N ALA A 80 -13.96 7.44 -1.37
CA ALA A 80 -14.68 8.14 -0.31
C ALA A 80 -14.66 9.67 -0.46
N GLN A 81 -13.76 10.19 -1.30
CA GLN A 81 -13.64 11.63 -1.57
C GLN A 81 -14.52 12.08 -2.74
N MET A 82 -14.75 11.19 -3.71
CA MET A 82 -15.58 11.49 -4.87
C MET A 82 -17.04 11.71 -4.49
N VAL A 83 -17.62 12.81 -4.99
CA VAL A 83 -18.98 13.27 -4.68
C VAL A 83 -19.86 13.25 -5.94
N MET A 84 -19.26 13.47 -7.12
CA MET A 84 -19.98 13.60 -8.38
C MET A 84 -19.88 12.34 -9.24
N ASP A 85 -20.89 12.12 -10.08
CA ASP A 85 -21.00 10.93 -10.92
C ASP A 85 -20.04 10.92 -12.11
N THR A 86 -19.56 12.08 -12.55
CA THR A 86 -18.67 12.21 -13.72
C THR A 86 -17.41 13.01 -13.41
N VAL A 87 -16.32 12.69 -14.12
CA VAL A 87 -15.00 13.30 -13.93
C VAL A 87 -15.02 14.82 -14.03
N TRP A 88 -15.67 15.38 -15.06
CA TRP A 88 -15.70 16.82 -15.24
C TRP A 88 -16.49 17.54 -14.13
N HIS A 89 -17.56 16.95 -13.65
CA HIS A 89 -18.36 17.45 -12.50
C HIS A 89 -17.55 17.43 -11.21
N GLU A 90 -16.81 16.33 -10.98
CA GLU A 90 -15.94 16.22 -9.80
C GLU A 90 -14.89 17.33 -9.77
N ILE A 91 -14.27 17.64 -10.91
CA ILE A 91 -13.29 18.76 -11.02
C ILE A 91 -13.99 20.12 -10.84
N ALA A 92 -15.20 20.29 -11.35
CA ALA A 92 -15.96 21.54 -11.25
C ALA A 92 -16.54 21.81 -9.86
N PHE A 93 -16.84 20.76 -9.10
CA PHE A 93 -17.59 20.82 -7.84
C PHE A 93 -17.04 21.82 -6.82
N GLY A 94 -15.71 21.83 -6.60
CA GLY A 94 -15.07 22.80 -5.71
C GLY A 94 -15.22 24.24 -6.19
N LEU A 95 -15.14 24.47 -7.50
CA LEU A 95 -15.30 25.79 -8.12
C LEU A 95 -16.73 26.30 -8.04
N GLU A 96 -17.72 25.42 -8.19
CA GLU A 96 -19.15 25.71 -8.01
C GLU A 96 -19.43 26.16 -6.58
N ASN A 97 -18.92 25.46 -5.60
CA ASN A 97 -19.04 25.80 -4.19
C ASN A 97 -18.39 27.15 -3.85
N LEU A 98 -17.31 27.51 -4.57
CA LEU A 98 -16.68 28.83 -4.50
C LEU A 98 -17.46 29.91 -5.24
N ARG A 99 -18.61 29.59 -5.86
CA ARG A 99 -19.43 30.47 -6.69
C ARG A 99 -18.67 31.14 -7.84
N MET A 100 -17.77 30.39 -8.44
CA MET A 100 -17.00 30.86 -9.60
C MET A 100 -17.95 31.09 -10.78
N PRO A 101 -17.83 32.21 -11.55
CA PRO A 101 -18.62 32.44 -12.75
C PRO A 101 -18.43 31.30 -13.76
N TYR A 102 -19.52 30.86 -14.40
CA TYR A 102 -19.55 29.69 -15.30
C TYR A 102 -18.44 29.69 -16.37
N GLU A 103 -18.25 30.81 -17.06
CA GLU A 103 -17.22 30.89 -18.09
C GLU A 103 -15.79 30.78 -17.56
N GLN A 104 -15.54 31.27 -16.35
CA GLN A 104 -14.26 31.13 -15.68
C GLN A 104 -14.06 29.69 -15.23
N MET A 105 -15.08 29.09 -14.62
CA MET A 105 -15.07 27.69 -14.19
C MET A 105 -14.77 26.75 -15.37
N LYS A 106 -15.47 26.93 -16.49
CA LYS A 106 -15.25 26.14 -17.73
C LYS A 106 -13.81 26.21 -18.21
N ARG A 107 -13.20 27.39 -18.19
CA ARG A 107 -11.77 27.57 -18.55
C ARG A 107 -10.85 26.86 -17.57
N THR A 108 -11.06 27.07 -16.27
CA THR A 108 -10.24 26.42 -15.24
C THR A 108 -10.34 24.88 -15.33
N VAL A 109 -11.54 24.33 -15.51
CA VAL A 109 -11.71 22.88 -15.71
C VAL A 109 -10.96 22.39 -16.95
N ALA A 110 -11.06 23.10 -18.08
CA ALA A 110 -10.34 22.74 -19.30
C ALA A 110 -8.81 22.79 -19.12
N GLU A 111 -8.29 23.79 -18.41
CA GLU A 111 -6.87 23.91 -18.09
C GLU A 111 -6.39 22.74 -17.21
N ILE A 112 -7.13 22.42 -16.17
CA ILE A 112 -6.84 21.29 -15.26
C ILE A 112 -6.89 19.95 -15.98
N VAL A 113 -7.92 19.73 -16.79
CA VAL A 113 -8.06 18.48 -17.58
C VAL A 113 -6.87 18.29 -18.52
N ASN A 114 -6.42 19.37 -19.16
CA ASN A 114 -5.23 19.33 -20.03
C ASN A 114 -3.95 19.11 -19.24
N TYR A 115 -3.80 19.75 -18.09
CA TYR A 115 -2.59 19.64 -17.26
C TYR A 115 -2.39 18.22 -16.71
N PHE A 116 -3.49 17.56 -16.32
CA PHE A 116 -3.49 16.22 -15.76
C PHE A 116 -3.70 15.10 -16.80
N ASP A 117 -3.79 15.42 -18.08
CA ASP A 117 -4.01 14.46 -19.20
C ASP A 117 -5.29 13.61 -19.03
N LEU A 118 -6.37 14.26 -18.58
CA LEU A 118 -7.65 13.61 -18.26
C LEU A 118 -8.66 13.63 -19.42
N GLN A 119 -8.29 14.09 -20.63
CA GLN A 119 -9.20 14.26 -21.76
C GLN A 119 -9.93 12.98 -22.13
N LYS A 120 -9.24 11.83 -22.04
CA LYS A 120 -9.80 10.51 -22.42
C LYS A 120 -10.91 10.05 -21.49
N ILE A 121 -10.87 10.48 -20.23
CA ILE A 121 -11.83 10.07 -19.20
C ILE A 121 -12.76 11.22 -18.76
N TYR A 122 -12.70 12.34 -19.41
CA TYR A 122 -13.44 13.57 -19.03
C TYR A 122 -14.94 13.37 -18.85
N HIS A 123 -15.56 12.54 -19.68
CA HIS A 123 -16.99 12.21 -19.64
C HIS A 123 -17.31 10.87 -18.96
N GLU A 124 -16.30 10.17 -18.46
CA GLU A 124 -16.52 8.88 -17.81
C GLU A 124 -17.18 9.02 -16.44
N ASP A 125 -17.91 7.97 -16.07
CA ASP A 125 -18.47 7.84 -14.73
C ASP A 125 -17.33 7.59 -13.73
N THR A 126 -17.36 8.29 -12.61
CA THR A 126 -16.34 8.17 -11.55
C THR A 126 -16.25 6.75 -10.98
N ASP A 127 -17.34 6.01 -10.94
CA ASP A 127 -17.36 4.62 -10.46
C ASP A 127 -16.60 3.65 -11.36
N LYS A 128 -16.49 3.93 -12.65
CA LYS A 128 -15.77 3.09 -13.62
C LYS A 128 -14.26 3.28 -13.62
N LEU A 129 -13.77 4.32 -12.94
CA LEU A 129 -12.35 4.65 -12.90
C LEU A 129 -11.55 3.65 -12.07
N SER A 130 -10.32 3.36 -12.54
CA SER A 130 -9.33 2.64 -11.71
C SER A 130 -8.95 3.46 -10.47
N GLY A 131 -8.37 2.81 -9.44
CA GLY A 131 -7.92 3.50 -8.23
C GLY A 131 -6.92 4.63 -8.51
N GLY A 132 -5.99 4.43 -9.46
CA GLY A 132 -5.05 5.46 -9.89
C GLY A 132 -5.72 6.63 -10.60
N GLN A 133 -6.69 6.36 -11.46
CA GLN A 133 -7.46 7.40 -12.13
C GLN A 133 -8.29 8.21 -11.13
N LYS A 134 -8.95 7.55 -10.17
CA LYS A 134 -9.69 8.22 -9.08
C LYS A 134 -8.79 9.15 -8.29
N GLN A 135 -7.58 8.68 -7.92
CA GLN A 135 -6.63 9.49 -7.16
C GLN A 135 -6.16 10.71 -7.96
N LEU A 136 -5.91 10.55 -9.26
CA LEU A 136 -5.51 11.65 -10.14
C LEU A 136 -6.63 12.66 -10.34
N VAL A 137 -7.88 12.22 -10.49
CA VAL A 137 -9.06 13.09 -10.60
C VAL A 137 -9.28 13.87 -9.30
N ASN A 138 -9.17 13.24 -8.13
CA ASN A 138 -9.24 13.92 -6.84
C ASN A 138 -8.15 14.99 -6.70
N LEU A 139 -6.92 14.67 -7.10
CA LEU A 139 -5.83 15.64 -7.10
C LEU A 139 -6.14 16.82 -8.04
N ALA A 140 -6.64 16.54 -9.24
CA ALA A 140 -7.03 17.56 -10.21
C ALA A 140 -8.16 18.47 -9.67
N ALA A 141 -9.19 17.89 -9.01
CA ALA A 141 -10.28 18.64 -8.40
C ALA A 141 -9.80 19.58 -7.28
N VAL A 142 -8.87 19.10 -6.44
CA VAL A 142 -8.25 19.93 -5.40
C VAL A 142 -7.39 21.03 -6.02
N MET A 143 -6.61 20.70 -7.04
CA MET A 143 -5.72 21.67 -7.73
C MET A 143 -6.48 22.74 -8.52
N ALA A 144 -7.72 22.46 -8.96
CA ALA A 144 -8.58 23.44 -9.61
C ALA A 144 -8.86 24.66 -8.73
N MET A 145 -8.84 24.51 -7.42
CA MET A 145 -9.01 25.61 -6.45
C MET A 145 -7.75 26.45 -6.22
N HIS A 146 -6.60 26.10 -6.86
CA HIS A 146 -5.28 26.72 -6.69
C HIS A 146 -4.83 26.84 -5.22
N PRO A 147 -4.69 25.72 -4.51
CA PRO A 147 -4.25 25.73 -3.11
C PRO A 147 -2.81 26.20 -2.97
N LYS A 148 -2.45 26.72 -1.80
CA LYS A 148 -1.07 27.04 -1.40
C LYS A 148 -0.39 25.90 -0.65
N VAL A 149 -1.22 25.11 0.06
CA VAL A 149 -0.80 23.95 0.83
C VAL A 149 -1.63 22.75 0.36
N LEU A 150 -0.96 21.63 0.12
CA LEU A 150 -1.57 20.36 -0.25
C LEU A 150 -1.23 19.31 0.81
N ILE A 151 -2.25 18.80 1.47
CA ILE A 151 -2.15 17.76 2.49
C ILE A 151 -2.62 16.45 1.87
N LEU A 152 -1.80 15.40 1.96
CA LEU A 152 -2.06 14.09 1.35
C LEU A 152 -1.93 12.99 2.39
N ASP A 153 -3.04 12.33 2.70
CA ASP A 153 -3.07 11.23 3.67
C ASP A 153 -2.92 9.90 2.91
N GLU A 154 -1.71 9.34 2.94
CA GLU A 154 -1.33 8.08 2.28
C GLU A 154 -1.78 7.97 0.81
N PRO A 155 -1.48 8.96 -0.03
CA PRO A 155 -2.08 9.11 -1.35
C PRO A 155 -1.75 7.97 -2.32
N THR A 156 -0.74 7.17 -2.03
CA THR A 156 -0.25 6.10 -2.90
C THR A 156 -0.57 4.69 -2.39
N ALA A 157 -1.24 4.55 -1.25
CA ALA A 157 -1.46 3.25 -0.59
C ALA A 157 -2.27 2.24 -1.44
N GLN A 158 -3.16 2.72 -2.31
CA GLN A 158 -4.02 1.88 -3.14
C GLN A 158 -3.55 1.77 -4.60
N LEU A 159 -2.41 2.38 -4.94
CA LEU A 159 -1.88 2.44 -6.29
C LEU A 159 -0.93 1.26 -6.58
N ASP A 160 -1.00 0.74 -7.79
CA ASP A 160 0.05 -0.15 -8.29
C ASP A 160 1.37 0.61 -8.48
N PRO A 161 2.51 -0.07 -8.64
CA PRO A 161 3.82 0.57 -8.72
C PRO A 161 3.94 1.60 -9.85
N ALA A 162 3.31 1.36 -11.01
CA ALA A 162 3.37 2.28 -12.14
C ALA A 162 2.56 3.55 -11.85
N ALA A 163 1.28 3.39 -11.45
CA ALA A 163 0.41 4.51 -11.07
C ALA A 163 0.99 5.31 -9.89
N ARG A 164 1.64 4.64 -8.92
CA ARG A 164 2.33 5.29 -7.80
C ARG A 164 3.43 6.21 -8.29
N LYS A 165 4.31 5.70 -9.16
CA LYS A 165 5.42 6.47 -9.72
C LYS A 165 4.92 7.69 -10.50
N ASP A 166 3.91 7.51 -11.35
CA ASP A 166 3.32 8.60 -12.14
C ASP A 166 2.70 9.66 -11.24
N PHE A 167 2.00 9.24 -10.17
CA PHE A 167 1.42 10.15 -9.19
C PHE A 167 2.48 10.97 -8.44
N LEU A 168 3.58 10.36 -8.02
CA LEU A 168 4.67 11.05 -7.33
C LEU A 168 5.42 12.01 -8.26
N VAL A 169 5.64 11.62 -9.51
CA VAL A 169 6.20 12.52 -10.56
C VAL A 169 5.28 13.73 -10.76
N MET A 170 3.96 13.51 -10.79
CA MET A 170 2.98 14.61 -10.89
C MET A 170 3.07 15.55 -9.67
N LEU A 171 3.17 15.02 -8.45
CA LEU A 171 3.34 15.83 -7.23
C LEU A 171 4.63 16.68 -7.27
N GLN A 172 5.74 16.09 -7.72
CA GLN A 172 7.00 16.83 -7.87
C GLN A 172 6.89 17.94 -8.91
N LYS A 173 6.18 17.67 -10.02
CA LYS A 173 5.91 18.66 -11.06
C LYS A 173 5.08 19.83 -10.50
N LEU A 174 3.98 19.54 -9.81
CA LEU A 174 3.14 20.53 -9.14
C LEU A 174 3.92 21.39 -8.14
N HIS A 175 4.73 20.73 -7.31
CA HIS A 175 5.60 21.44 -6.34
C HIS A 175 6.55 22.42 -7.04
N LYS A 176 7.25 21.96 -8.09
CA LYS A 176 8.22 22.76 -8.85
C LYS A 176 7.58 23.95 -9.58
N GLU A 177 6.42 23.71 -10.23
CA GLU A 177 5.79 24.73 -11.10
C GLU A 177 4.99 25.75 -10.28
N PHE A 178 4.33 25.34 -9.21
CA PHE A 178 3.44 26.21 -8.42
C PHE A 178 4.03 26.63 -7.08
N GLY A 179 5.20 26.13 -6.68
CA GLY A 179 5.79 26.44 -5.38
C GLY A 179 4.94 25.95 -4.19
N LEU A 180 4.18 24.87 -4.39
CA LEU A 180 3.27 24.33 -3.38
C LEU A 180 4.02 23.88 -2.12
N THR A 181 3.42 24.14 -0.96
CA THR A 181 3.79 23.42 0.28
C THR A 181 3.08 22.10 0.28
N ILE A 182 3.81 20.99 0.31
CA ILE A 182 3.22 19.64 0.31
C ILE A 182 3.51 18.97 1.65
N ILE A 183 2.46 18.43 2.26
CA ILE A 183 2.55 17.62 3.49
C ILE A 183 1.94 16.27 3.15
N LEU A 184 2.73 15.21 3.24
CA LEU A 184 2.23 13.89 2.92
C LEU A 184 2.60 12.85 3.97
N THR A 185 1.71 11.86 4.14
CA THR A 185 2.02 10.65 4.90
C THR A 185 2.26 9.49 3.94
N SER A 186 3.12 8.55 4.32
CA SER A 186 3.31 7.30 3.60
C SER A 186 3.79 6.20 4.53
N HIS A 187 3.34 4.97 4.28
CA HIS A 187 3.92 3.76 4.86
C HIS A 187 5.13 3.27 4.06
N ASN A 188 5.11 3.48 2.75
CA ASN A 188 6.23 3.14 1.89
C ASN A 188 7.15 4.36 1.74
N LEU A 189 8.29 4.32 2.40
CA LEU A 189 9.28 5.40 2.38
C LEU A 189 10.17 5.36 1.14
N GLU A 190 10.21 4.22 0.42
CA GLU A 190 11.09 3.98 -0.75
C GLU A 190 11.00 5.10 -1.78
N ASP A 191 9.77 5.45 -2.18
CA ASP A 191 9.53 6.38 -3.28
C ASP A 191 9.39 7.84 -2.82
N VAL A 192 9.04 8.07 -1.54
CA VAL A 192 8.67 9.41 -1.07
C VAL A 192 9.78 10.12 -0.30
N MET A 193 10.69 9.38 0.31
CA MET A 193 11.74 9.95 1.15
C MET A 193 12.76 10.75 0.32
N GLU A 194 13.11 10.25 -0.87
CA GLU A 194 14.02 10.94 -1.81
C GLU A 194 13.46 12.29 -2.27
N MET A 195 12.15 12.35 -2.55
CA MET A 195 11.51 13.58 -3.03
C MET A 195 11.24 14.61 -1.94
N SER A 196 11.38 14.25 -0.67
CA SER A 196 11.04 15.10 0.46
C SER A 196 12.20 16.01 0.87
N ASP A 197 11.91 17.27 1.14
CA ASP A 197 12.89 18.23 1.70
C ASP A 197 13.09 18.02 3.21
N GLU A 198 12.04 17.56 3.89
CA GLU A 198 12.00 17.38 5.34
C GLU A 198 11.21 16.12 5.69
N CYS A 199 11.66 15.38 6.68
CA CYS A 199 11.00 14.19 7.21
C CYS A 199 10.70 14.39 8.70
N VAL A 200 9.49 14.01 9.13
CA VAL A 200 9.03 14.01 10.53
C VAL A 200 8.66 12.59 10.89
N ILE A 201 9.24 12.07 11.96
CA ILE A 201 8.88 10.74 12.49
C ILE A 201 7.92 10.93 13.65
N LEU A 202 6.74 10.32 13.48
CA LEU A 202 5.68 10.30 14.50
C LEU A 202 5.52 8.87 15.04
N ASP A 203 5.68 8.69 16.34
CA ASP A 203 5.47 7.41 17.00
C ASP A 203 4.73 7.60 18.32
N ASP A 204 3.75 6.73 18.59
CA ASP A 204 2.84 6.78 19.77
C ASP A 204 2.34 8.21 20.08
N GLY A 205 1.94 8.94 19.02
CA GLY A 205 1.41 10.30 19.13
C GLY A 205 2.44 11.42 19.39
N LYS A 206 3.75 11.12 19.35
CA LYS A 206 4.84 12.06 19.59
C LYS A 206 5.75 12.21 18.38
N VAL A 207 6.32 13.41 18.21
CA VAL A 207 7.40 13.61 17.24
C VAL A 207 8.70 13.12 17.85
N ILE A 208 9.28 12.09 17.22
CA ILE A 208 10.56 11.50 17.63
C ILE A 208 11.73 12.24 17.00
N GLU A 209 11.58 12.62 15.72
CA GLU A 209 12.64 13.30 14.97
C GLU A 209 12.03 14.18 13.88
N GLN A 210 12.69 15.28 13.55
CA GLN A 210 12.38 16.14 12.40
C GLN A 210 13.68 16.68 11.80
N GLY A 211 13.88 16.48 10.51
CA GLY A 211 15.09 16.96 9.86
C GLY A 211 15.19 16.55 8.39
N ASN A 212 16.41 16.63 7.87
CA ASN A 212 16.73 16.14 6.53
C ASN A 212 16.49 14.62 6.45
N PRO A 213 15.89 14.09 5.35
CA PRO A 213 15.58 12.67 5.21
C PRO A 213 16.76 11.74 5.49
N LYS A 214 17.98 12.08 5.04
CA LYS A 214 19.19 11.26 5.30
C LYS A 214 19.58 11.26 6.77
N GLU A 215 19.48 12.40 7.45
CA GLU A 215 19.80 12.51 8.90
C GLU A 215 18.79 11.72 9.72
N VAL A 216 17.51 11.85 9.38
CA VAL A 216 16.42 11.08 10.01
C VAL A 216 16.64 9.57 9.81
N ALA A 217 17.02 9.13 8.60
CA ALA A 217 17.32 7.72 8.32
C ALA A 217 18.47 7.21 9.21
N ARG A 218 19.58 7.96 9.32
CA ARG A 218 20.71 7.60 10.21
C ARG A 218 20.30 7.51 11.67
N HIS A 219 19.44 8.44 12.12
CA HIS A 219 18.95 8.42 13.49
C HIS A 219 18.12 7.16 13.76
N LEU A 220 17.17 6.82 12.87
CA LEU A 220 16.34 5.63 12.99
C LEU A 220 17.17 4.33 13.03
N GLN A 221 18.20 4.22 12.20
CA GLN A 221 19.16 3.10 12.21
C GLN A 221 19.93 3.04 13.54
N LYS A 222 20.45 4.17 14.00
CA LYS A 222 21.23 4.24 15.26
C LYS A 222 20.44 3.82 16.50
N ILE A 223 19.14 4.14 16.55
CA ILE A 223 18.26 3.78 17.68
C ILE A 223 17.53 2.44 17.46
N HIS A 224 17.78 1.74 16.35
CA HIS A 224 17.11 0.51 15.94
C HIS A 224 15.57 0.65 15.99
N HIS A 225 15.06 1.78 15.48
CA HIS A 225 13.62 2.05 15.46
C HIS A 225 12.91 1.09 14.49
N PRO A 226 11.68 0.59 14.79
CA PRO A 226 10.94 -0.31 13.88
C PRO A 226 10.80 0.20 12.44
N LEU A 227 10.72 1.51 12.24
CA LEU A 227 10.69 2.14 10.91
C LEU A 227 11.99 2.04 10.12
N GLU A 228 13.11 1.63 10.73
CA GLU A 228 14.36 1.35 10.01
C GLU A 228 14.13 0.39 8.85
N GLN A 229 13.26 -0.60 9.05
CA GLN A 229 12.92 -1.58 8.04
C GLN A 229 12.05 -1.01 6.89
N SER A 230 11.40 0.13 7.12
CA SER A 230 10.62 0.84 6.09
C SER A 230 11.44 1.87 5.32
N LEU A 231 12.69 2.11 5.71
CA LEU A 231 13.60 2.98 4.98
C LEU A 231 13.87 2.43 3.57
N PRO A 232 14.14 3.31 2.60
CA PRO A 232 14.60 2.91 1.28
C PRO A 232 15.70 1.86 1.36
N GLN A 233 15.60 0.81 0.52
CA GLN A 233 16.57 -0.29 0.52
C GLN A 233 18.00 0.23 0.39
N ILE A 234 18.18 1.23 -0.46
CA ILE A 234 19.50 1.84 -0.70
C ILE A 234 20.10 2.45 0.56
N LEU A 235 19.29 3.07 1.43
CA LEU A 235 19.76 3.62 2.71
C LEU A 235 20.10 2.52 3.72
N ARG A 236 19.43 1.38 3.66
CA ARG A 236 19.73 0.19 4.50
C ARG A 236 21.02 -0.53 4.10
N LEU A 237 21.52 -0.27 2.89
CA LEU A 237 22.80 -0.83 2.43
C LEU A 237 24.02 -0.14 3.07
N GLU A 238 23.88 1.06 3.65
CA GLU A 238 24.99 1.78 4.28
C GLU A 238 25.69 0.91 5.33
N GLU A 239 24.96 0.44 6.31
CA GLU A 239 25.50 -0.39 7.40
C GLU A 239 26.02 -1.73 6.89
N LYS A 240 25.23 -2.41 6.05
CA LYS A 240 25.54 -3.74 5.53
C LYS A 240 26.79 -3.76 4.65
N PHE A 241 26.98 -2.72 3.84
CA PHE A 241 28.07 -2.62 2.88
C PHE A 241 29.08 -1.50 3.21
N GLN A 242 28.88 -0.78 4.32
CA GLN A 242 29.71 0.36 4.75
C GLN A 242 29.91 1.39 3.61
N ILE A 243 28.86 1.70 2.89
CA ILE A 243 28.81 2.72 1.83
C ILE A 243 28.28 4.05 2.39
N GLU A 244 28.57 5.16 1.71
CA GLU A 244 27.98 6.44 2.07
C GLU A 244 26.47 6.49 1.74
N LEU A 245 25.67 7.12 2.62
CA LEU A 245 24.23 7.30 2.43
C LEU A 245 23.92 8.07 1.15
N THR A 246 23.22 7.41 0.23
CA THR A 246 22.77 7.99 -1.03
C THR A 246 21.37 7.50 -1.38
N PHE A 247 20.61 8.31 -2.12
CA PHE A 247 19.38 7.88 -2.79
C PHE A 247 19.65 7.42 -4.24
N SER A 248 20.86 7.60 -4.74
CA SER A 248 21.24 7.20 -6.09
C SER A 248 21.67 5.73 -6.17
N MET A 249 20.92 4.92 -6.91
CA MET A 249 21.31 3.52 -7.19
C MET A 249 22.63 3.40 -7.96
N GLU A 250 22.97 4.38 -8.78
CA GLU A 250 24.22 4.40 -9.52
C GLU A 250 25.41 4.63 -8.59
N GLU A 251 25.31 5.61 -7.70
CA GLU A 251 26.34 5.90 -6.69
C GLU A 251 26.53 4.71 -5.74
N ALA A 252 25.45 4.11 -5.26
CA ALA A 252 25.53 2.93 -4.40
C ALA A 252 26.18 1.75 -5.13
N ARG A 253 25.82 1.48 -6.39
CA ARG A 253 26.45 0.42 -7.20
C ARG A 253 27.94 0.68 -7.42
N GLU A 254 28.36 1.91 -7.69
CA GLU A 254 29.79 2.26 -7.81
C GLU A 254 30.54 2.03 -6.51
N GLN A 255 29.96 2.43 -5.38
CA GLN A 255 30.57 2.22 -4.07
C GLN A 255 30.70 0.73 -3.74
N ILE A 256 29.65 -0.08 -4.02
CA ILE A 256 29.65 -1.53 -3.79
C ILE A 256 30.65 -2.23 -4.73
N ARG A 257 30.73 -1.85 -6.02
CA ARG A 257 31.69 -2.44 -6.98
C ARG A 257 33.15 -2.25 -6.59
N LYS A 258 33.47 -1.21 -5.85
CA LYS A 258 34.83 -0.94 -5.33
C LYS A 258 35.22 -1.86 -4.18
N LYS A 259 34.29 -2.68 -3.66
CA LYS A 259 34.54 -3.60 -2.54
C LYS A 259 34.35 -5.04 -3.01
N GLU A 260 35.24 -5.95 -2.58
CA GLU A 260 35.10 -7.39 -2.86
C GLU A 260 34.08 -8.01 -1.87
N TYR A 261 33.04 -8.62 -2.38
CA TYR A 261 32.03 -9.37 -1.59
C TYR A 261 31.94 -10.81 -2.07
N GLN A 262 31.81 -11.75 -1.14
CA GLN A 262 31.52 -13.15 -1.45
C GLN A 262 30.01 -13.35 -1.54
N LEU A 263 29.52 -13.76 -2.71
CA LEU A 263 28.12 -14.13 -2.92
C LEU A 263 27.86 -15.53 -2.35
N ILE A 264 26.93 -15.64 -1.42
CA ILE A 264 26.46 -16.92 -0.88
C ILE A 264 25.46 -17.53 -1.87
N LYS A 265 25.88 -18.60 -2.57
CA LYS A 265 24.97 -19.37 -3.43
C LYS A 265 24.05 -20.25 -2.58
N LYS A 266 22.74 -20.05 -2.66
CA LYS A 266 21.76 -21.00 -2.10
C LYS A 266 21.83 -22.33 -2.86
N THR A 267 22.01 -23.44 -2.15
CA THR A 267 21.97 -24.80 -2.71
C THR A 267 20.53 -25.17 -3.10
N HIS A 268 20.34 -25.66 -4.32
CA HIS A 268 19.03 -26.09 -4.82
C HIS A 268 18.90 -27.59 -4.73
N PHE A 269 17.81 -28.05 -4.08
CA PHE A 269 17.35 -29.43 -4.17
C PHE A 269 16.35 -29.54 -5.36
N GLU A 270 16.43 -30.66 -6.13
CA GLU A 270 15.40 -30.97 -7.12
C GLU A 270 14.06 -31.27 -6.39
N ARG A 271 13.10 -30.36 -6.53
CA ARG A 271 11.77 -30.51 -5.94
C ARG A 271 10.77 -31.00 -6.99
N LYS A 272 9.83 -31.87 -6.58
CA LYS A 272 8.78 -32.45 -7.44
C LYS A 272 7.73 -31.39 -7.80
N THR A 273 7.23 -31.39 -9.05
CA THR A 273 6.11 -30.56 -9.49
C THR A 273 4.81 -31.05 -8.86
N VAL A 274 4.09 -30.20 -8.11
CA VAL A 274 2.83 -30.50 -7.43
C VAL A 274 1.63 -29.82 -8.06
N LEU A 275 1.85 -28.70 -8.80
CA LEU A 275 0.84 -28.02 -9.58
C LEU A 275 1.44 -27.68 -10.94
N ALA A 276 0.74 -28.02 -12.01
CA ALA A 276 1.15 -27.69 -13.37
C ALA A 276 -0.06 -27.17 -14.17
N ILE A 277 0.13 -26.05 -14.80
CA ILE A 277 -0.81 -25.43 -15.74
C ILE A 277 -0.15 -25.41 -17.11
N SER A 278 -0.88 -25.79 -18.14
CA SER A 278 -0.39 -25.79 -19.53
C SER A 278 -1.44 -25.24 -20.47
N HIS A 279 -1.03 -24.26 -21.27
CA HIS A 279 -1.85 -23.62 -22.29
C HIS A 279 -3.22 -23.16 -21.80
N LEU A 280 -3.24 -22.41 -20.69
CA LEU A 280 -4.46 -21.90 -20.07
C LEU A 280 -4.95 -20.65 -20.82
N TYR A 281 -6.24 -20.70 -21.17
CA TYR A 281 -7.00 -19.57 -21.71
C TYR A 281 -8.24 -19.34 -20.85
N ALA A 282 -8.49 -18.11 -20.43
CA ALA A 282 -9.66 -17.78 -19.63
C ALA A 282 -10.05 -16.29 -19.79
N GLY A 283 -11.34 -16.00 -19.79
CA GLY A 283 -11.89 -14.65 -19.86
C GLY A 283 -13.30 -14.59 -19.30
N TYR A 284 -13.78 -13.40 -18.97
CA TYR A 284 -15.13 -13.16 -18.44
C TYR A 284 -16.19 -13.06 -19.53
N GLU A 285 -15.79 -12.65 -20.73
CA GLU A 285 -16.66 -12.52 -21.91
C GLU A 285 -16.19 -13.46 -23.02
N LYS A 286 -17.12 -13.99 -23.81
CA LYS A 286 -16.76 -14.81 -24.98
C LYS A 286 -15.92 -14.00 -25.96
N GLY A 287 -14.72 -14.51 -26.28
CA GLY A 287 -13.81 -13.91 -27.25
C GLY A 287 -12.91 -12.81 -26.70
N LYS A 288 -12.92 -12.57 -25.39
CA LYS A 288 -11.98 -11.66 -24.71
C LYS A 288 -11.24 -12.43 -23.61
N ASP A 289 -10.15 -13.07 -23.98
CA ASP A 289 -9.32 -13.80 -23.03
C ASP A 289 -8.49 -12.81 -22.19
N VAL A 290 -8.59 -12.95 -20.87
CA VAL A 290 -7.74 -12.27 -19.89
C VAL A 290 -6.44 -13.04 -19.70
N LEU A 291 -6.51 -14.38 -19.80
CA LEU A 291 -5.34 -15.27 -19.80
C LEU A 291 -5.20 -15.91 -21.17
N SER A 292 -4.00 -15.82 -21.75
CA SER A 292 -3.73 -16.25 -23.11
C SER A 292 -2.49 -17.16 -23.15
N ASN A 293 -2.72 -18.48 -23.35
CA ASN A 293 -1.64 -19.48 -23.46
C ASN A 293 -0.69 -19.52 -22.24
N LEU A 294 -1.24 -19.32 -21.03
CA LEU A 294 -0.44 -19.29 -19.81
C LEU A 294 -0.02 -20.70 -19.40
N SER A 295 1.27 -20.87 -19.10
CA SER A 295 1.83 -22.11 -18.57
C SER A 295 2.72 -21.81 -17.37
N VAL A 296 2.57 -22.59 -16.29
CA VAL A 296 3.39 -22.46 -15.08
C VAL A 296 3.44 -23.78 -14.31
N GLU A 297 4.60 -24.06 -13.72
CA GLU A 297 4.80 -25.20 -12.82
C GLU A 297 5.21 -24.72 -11.44
N VAL A 298 4.63 -25.32 -10.40
CA VAL A 298 4.95 -25.05 -9.00
C VAL A 298 5.49 -26.31 -8.34
N LYS A 299 6.60 -26.16 -7.63
CA LYS A 299 7.33 -27.24 -6.98
C LYS A 299 6.85 -27.44 -5.54
N GLU A 300 7.01 -28.65 -5.01
CA GLU A 300 6.65 -28.98 -3.62
C GLU A 300 7.48 -28.15 -2.62
N GLY A 301 6.80 -27.52 -1.66
CA GLY A 301 7.43 -26.72 -0.62
C GLY A 301 8.14 -25.47 -1.15
N GLU A 302 7.82 -24.97 -2.35
CA GLU A 302 8.31 -23.67 -2.80
C GLU A 302 7.31 -22.54 -2.54
N ILE A 303 7.80 -21.34 -2.42
CA ILE A 303 7.04 -20.10 -2.53
C ILE A 303 7.25 -19.58 -3.94
N PHE A 304 6.21 -19.67 -4.78
CA PHE A 304 6.20 -19.09 -6.12
C PHE A 304 5.38 -17.83 -6.12
N ALA A 305 5.92 -16.74 -6.65
CA ALA A 305 5.23 -15.47 -6.79
C ALA A 305 4.98 -15.12 -8.26
N ALA A 306 3.72 -14.87 -8.63
CA ALA A 306 3.36 -14.28 -9.91
C ALA A 306 3.12 -12.78 -9.72
N VAL A 307 3.99 -11.95 -10.31
CA VAL A 307 4.00 -10.50 -10.08
C VAL A 307 3.62 -9.75 -11.34
N GLY A 308 2.76 -8.75 -11.22
CA GLY A 308 2.32 -7.96 -12.38
C GLY A 308 1.43 -6.79 -12.00
N ALA A 309 1.23 -5.86 -12.94
CA ALA A 309 0.33 -4.71 -12.77
C ALA A 309 -1.13 -5.13 -12.55
N ASN A 310 -1.96 -4.19 -12.09
CA ASN A 310 -3.41 -4.41 -12.03
C ASN A 310 -3.96 -4.70 -13.43
N GLY A 311 -4.89 -5.65 -13.53
CA GLY A 311 -5.45 -6.08 -14.81
C GLY A 311 -4.61 -7.10 -15.60
N SER A 312 -3.43 -7.50 -15.13
CA SER A 312 -2.60 -8.51 -15.84
C SER A 312 -3.15 -9.94 -15.80
N GLY A 313 -4.27 -10.19 -15.08
CA GLY A 313 -4.93 -11.50 -15.00
C GLY A 313 -4.61 -12.32 -13.74
N LYS A 314 -3.94 -11.73 -12.71
CA LYS A 314 -3.50 -12.44 -11.49
C LYS A 314 -4.64 -13.15 -10.75
N SER A 315 -5.69 -12.42 -10.38
CA SER A 315 -6.86 -13.00 -9.68
C SER A 315 -7.66 -13.96 -10.55
N THR A 316 -7.67 -13.74 -11.88
CA THR A 316 -8.26 -14.67 -12.87
C THR A 316 -7.52 -16.00 -12.84
N LEU A 317 -6.19 -15.98 -12.78
CA LEU A 317 -5.37 -17.18 -12.67
C LEU A 317 -5.71 -17.97 -11.40
N LEU A 318 -5.78 -17.31 -10.24
CA LEU A 318 -6.16 -17.94 -8.98
C LEU A 318 -7.56 -18.55 -9.05
N SER A 319 -8.54 -17.82 -9.62
CA SER A 319 -9.91 -18.32 -9.82
C SER A 319 -9.97 -19.57 -10.69
N CYS A 320 -9.11 -19.68 -11.70
CA CYS A 320 -8.94 -20.91 -12.51
C CYS A 320 -8.32 -22.04 -11.68
N MET A 321 -7.31 -21.76 -10.85
CA MET A 321 -6.65 -22.76 -9.99
C MET A 321 -7.61 -23.39 -8.98
N VAL A 322 -8.54 -22.61 -8.41
CA VAL A 322 -9.58 -23.11 -7.49
C VAL A 322 -10.85 -23.56 -8.22
N LYS A 323 -10.87 -23.55 -9.57
CA LYS A 323 -11.99 -23.99 -10.42
C LYS A 323 -13.28 -23.17 -10.22
N GLN A 324 -13.16 -21.93 -9.77
CA GLN A 324 -14.28 -20.99 -9.70
C GLN A 324 -14.60 -20.37 -11.06
N MET A 325 -13.67 -20.43 -11.99
CA MET A 325 -13.81 -19.91 -13.34
C MET A 325 -13.58 -21.02 -14.39
N LYS A 326 -14.36 -21.01 -15.46
CA LYS A 326 -14.16 -21.89 -16.60
C LYS A 326 -12.93 -21.46 -17.40
N PHE A 327 -12.17 -22.42 -17.88
CA PHE A 327 -10.97 -22.19 -18.67
C PHE A 327 -10.76 -23.32 -19.70
N ASP A 328 -10.03 -23.01 -20.75
CA ASP A 328 -9.48 -23.98 -21.68
C ASP A 328 -8.01 -24.24 -21.34
N GLY A 329 -7.52 -25.45 -21.56
CA GLY A 329 -6.17 -25.87 -21.23
C GLY A 329 -6.13 -27.02 -20.22
N LYS A 330 -4.96 -27.23 -19.60
CA LYS A 330 -4.76 -28.33 -18.65
C LYS A 330 -4.27 -27.81 -17.31
N LEU A 331 -4.96 -28.21 -16.23
CA LEU A 331 -4.54 -27.99 -14.85
C LEU A 331 -4.38 -29.34 -14.15
N LYS A 332 -3.18 -29.65 -13.70
CA LYS A 332 -2.84 -30.88 -12.99
C LYS A 332 -2.46 -30.52 -11.54
N CYS A 333 -3.30 -30.88 -10.60
CA CYS A 333 -3.03 -30.80 -9.18
C CYS A 333 -3.81 -31.90 -8.45
N LYS A 334 -3.14 -32.66 -7.57
CA LYS A 334 -3.77 -33.69 -6.72
C LYS A 334 -3.78 -33.28 -5.25
N LYS A 335 -3.17 -32.15 -4.92
CA LYS A 335 -3.00 -31.62 -3.58
C LYS A 335 -4.20 -30.79 -3.15
N LYS A 336 -4.46 -30.70 -1.85
CA LYS A 336 -5.51 -29.84 -1.30
C LYS A 336 -5.10 -28.37 -1.40
N ILE A 337 -5.84 -27.62 -2.22
CA ILE A 337 -5.66 -26.18 -2.42
C ILE A 337 -6.62 -25.43 -1.49
N VAL A 338 -6.12 -24.38 -0.83
CA VAL A 338 -6.95 -23.38 -0.13
C VAL A 338 -6.56 -22.01 -0.60
N TYR A 339 -7.55 -21.15 -0.82
CA TYR A 339 -7.42 -19.81 -1.37
C TYR A 339 -7.72 -18.75 -0.31
N MET A 340 -6.86 -17.76 -0.23
CA MET A 340 -7.03 -16.55 0.55
C MET A 340 -7.28 -15.38 -0.42
N PRO A 341 -8.48 -14.76 -0.40
CA PRO A 341 -8.83 -13.66 -1.28
C PRO A 341 -8.11 -12.37 -0.90
N GLN A 342 -8.06 -11.41 -1.83
CA GLN A 342 -7.48 -10.09 -1.64
C GLN A 342 -8.14 -9.30 -0.51
N ASP A 343 -9.47 -9.41 -0.38
CA ASP A 343 -10.23 -8.86 0.74
C ASP A 343 -10.39 -9.94 1.82
N PRO A 344 -9.63 -9.87 2.94
CA PRO A 344 -9.67 -10.85 3.99
C PRO A 344 -11.02 -10.89 4.71
N THR A 345 -11.81 -9.80 4.67
CA THR A 345 -13.08 -9.69 5.39
C THR A 345 -14.12 -10.67 4.85
N LEU A 346 -13.99 -11.09 3.59
CA LEU A 346 -14.87 -12.10 2.96
C LEU A 346 -14.80 -13.47 3.61
N LEU A 347 -13.76 -13.72 4.41
CA LEU A 347 -13.60 -14.99 5.11
C LEU A 347 -14.27 -15.00 6.49
N PHE A 348 -14.62 -13.84 7.06
CA PHE A 348 -15.16 -13.74 8.42
C PHE A 348 -16.68 -13.64 8.41
N VAL A 349 -17.31 -14.44 9.30
CA VAL A 349 -18.78 -14.53 9.42
C VAL A 349 -19.28 -14.36 10.83
N LYS A 350 -18.40 -14.32 11.85
CA LYS A 350 -18.74 -14.15 13.27
C LYS A 350 -18.31 -12.79 13.80
N ASP A 351 -18.94 -12.38 14.89
CA ASP A 351 -18.67 -11.12 15.57
C ASP A 351 -17.39 -11.14 16.41
N GLN A 352 -16.85 -12.32 16.72
CA GLN A 352 -15.60 -12.46 17.44
C GLN A 352 -14.60 -13.31 16.66
N LEU A 353 -13.36 -12.86 16.58
CA LEU A 353 -12.29 -13.54 15.83
C LEU A 353 -12.12 -14.99 16.26
N PHE A 354 -12.09 -15.27 17.57
CA PHE A 354 -11.87 -16.61 18.06
C PHE A 354 -13.02 -17.57 17.71
N GLU A 355 -14.27 -17.12 17.84
CA GLU A 355 -15.45 -17.90 17.46
C GLU A 355 -15.45 -18.21 15.96
N ASP A 356 -15.03 -17.25 15.15
CA ASP A 356 -14.92 -17.38 13.70
C ASP A 356 -13.86 -18.43 13.31
N LEU A 357 -12.73 -18.47 14.02
CA LEU A 357 -11.70 -19.46 13.80
C LEU A 357 -12.12 -20.86 14.28
N LEU A 358 -12.91 -20.96 15.35
CA LEU A 358 -13.44 -22.24 15.88
C LEU A 358 -14.43 -22.92 14.93
N GLU A 359 -15.04 -22.19 13.98
CA GLU A 359 -15.87 -22.81 12.93
C GLU A 359 -15.07 -23.82 12.08
N MET A 360 -13.76 -23.65 11.99
CA MET A 360 -12.87 -24.57 11.27
C MET A 360 -12.65 -25.91 12.01
N GLY A 361 -13.26 -26.08 13.19
CA GLY A 361 -13.24 -27.28 14.02
C GLY A 361 -12.88 -26.97 15.46
N LYS A 362 -13.77 -27.36 16.39
CA LYS A 362 -13.54 -27.16 17.85
C LYS A 362 -12.31 -27.90 18.38
N GLU A 363 -11.94 -29.01 17.77
CA GLU A 363 -10.74 -29.79 18.07
C GLU A 363 -9.43 -29.03 17.76
N LYS A 364 -9.51 -27.89 17.08
CA LYS A 364 -8.36 -27.08 16.69
C LYS A 364 -8.05 -25.95 17.67
N GLU A 365 -8.73 -25.84 18.79
CA GLU A 365 -8.57 -24.74 19.75
C GLU A 365 -7.11 -24.51 20.15
N VAL A 366 -6.37 -25.54 20.49
CA VAL A 366 -4.95 -25.46 20.84
C VAL A 366 -4.10 -24.95 19.66
N LYS A 367 -4.45 -25.35 18.43
CA LYS A 367 -3.77 -24.90 17.23
C LYS A 367 -4.08 -23.42 16.96
N ILE A 368 -5.32 -22.99 17.19
CA ILE A 368 -5.75 -21.59 17.06
C ILE A 368 -4.96 -20.70 18.03
N ASP A 369 -4.90 -21.08 19.32
CA ASP A 369 -4.17 -20.31 20.33
C ASP A 369 -2.68 -20.18 20.01
N LYS A 370 -2.07 -21.26 19.53
CA LYS A 370 -0.67 -21.25 19.09
C LYS A 370 -0.47 -20.27 17.90
N LEU A 371 -1.34 -20.30 16.90
CA LEU A 371 -1.24 -19.43 15.73
C LEU A 371 -1.50 -17.97 16.09
N LEU A 372 -2.49 -17.67 16.94
CA LEU A 372 -2.77 -16.32 17.43
C LEU A 372 -1.58 -15.77 18.25
N GLY A 373 -0.93 -16.62 19.07
CA GLY A 373 0.25 -16.22 19.84
C GLY A 373 1.47 -15.91 18.96
N MET A 374 1.63 -16.63 17.84
CA MET A 374 2.73 -16.39 16.89
C MET A 374 2.53 -15.15 16.01
N SER A 375 1.33 -14.61 15.95
CA SER A 375 0.92 -13.52 15.06
C SER A 375 0.55 -12.23 15.79
N ASP A 376 0.83 -12.13 17.08
CA ASP A 376 0.46 -10.98 17.95
C ASP A 376 -1.06 -10.69 18.01
N LEU A 377 -1.91 -11.64 17.59
CA LEU A 377 -3.38 -11.52 17.60
C LEU A 377 -4.05 -12.04 18.90
N MET A 378 -3.27 -12.49 19.87
CA MET A 378 -3.83 -13.08 21.10
C MET A 378 -4.71 -12.08 21.88
N ARG A 379 -4.39 -10.79 21.83
CA ARG A 379 -5.16 -9.72 22.48
C ARG A 379 -6.49 -9.46 21.78
N GLU A 380 -6.55 -9.76 20.48
CA GLU A 380 -7.69 -9.50 19.61
C GLU A 380 -8.69 -10.65 19.52
N LYS A 381 -8.52 -11.67 20.36
CA LYS A 381 -9.37 -12.89 20.39
C LYS A 381 -10.88 -12.59 20.43
N LYS A 382 -11.25 -11.54 21.18
CA LYS A 382 -12.65 -11.12 21.39
C LYS A 382 -13.06 -9.94 20.51
N SER A 383 -12.14 -9.39 19.74
CA SER A 383 -12.42 -8.27 18.83
C SER A 383 -13.24 -8.74 17.64
N HIS A 384 -14.09 -7.84 17.13
CA HIS A 384 -14.77 -8.09 15.87
C HIS A 384 -13.73 -8.09 14.73
N PRO A 385 -13.75 -9.04 13.79
CA PRO A 385 -12.76 -9.12 12.72
C PRO A 385 -12.64 -7.83 11.88
N TYR A 386 -13.72 -7.07 11.75
CA TYR A 386 -13.73 -5.81 11.01
C TYR A 386 -13.15 -4.62 11.79
N ASP A 387 -12.96 -4.75 13.10
CA ASP A 387 -12.31 -3.73 13.93
C ASP A 387 -10.78 -3.87 13.95
N LEU A 388 -10.26 -4.96 13.38
CA LEU A 388 -8.83 -5.22 13.24
C LEU A 388 -8.21 -4.28 12.21
N SER A 389 -6.93 -3.91 12.40
CA SER A 389 -6.17 -3.22 11.35
C SER A 389 -6.03 -4.10 10.09
N GLY A 390 -5.78 -3.49 8.93
CA GLY A 390 -5.63 -4.24 7.67
C GLY A 390 -4.61 -5.37 7.74
N GLY A 391 -3.46 -5.13 8.36
CA GLY A 391 -2.44 -6.16 8.57
C GLY A 391 -2.89 -7.28 9.52
N GLN A 392 -3.63 -6.92 10.58
CA GLN A 392 -4.22 -7.91 11.50
C GLN A 392 -5.31 -8.75 10.82
N GLN A 393 -6.13 -8.14 9.96
CA GLN A 393 -7.14 -8.86 9.17
C GLN A 393 -6.50 -9.86 8.21
N GLN A 394 -5.45 -9.48 7.50
CA GLN A 394 -4.70 -10.37 6.60
C GLN A 394 -4.06 -11.54 7.38
N MET A 395 -3.49 -11.26 8.54
CA MET A 395 -2.90 -12.31 9.39
C MET A 395 -3.98 -13.25 9.94
N ALA A 396 -5.12 -12.73 10.38
CA ALA A 396 -6.25 -13.53 10.84
C ALA A 396 -6.83 -14.42 9.74
N ALA A 397 -6.94 -13.89 8.50
CA ALA A 397 -7.35 -14.64 7.33
C ALA A 397 -6.37 -15.78 7.01
N LEU A 398 -5.05 -15.52 7.07
CA LEU A 398 -4.04 -16.56 6.89
C LEU A 398 -4.21 -17.67 7.94
N ILE A 399 -4.42 -17.33 9.21
CA ILE A 399 -4.68 -18.32 10.27
C ILE A 399 -5.91 -19.16 9.91
N LYS A 400 -7.00 -18.53 9.50
CA LYS A 400 -8.24 -19.23 9.13
C LYS A 400 -8.02 -20.24 8.01
N VAL A 401 -7.34 -19.85 6.93
CA VAL A 401 -7.05 -20.76 5.81
C VAL A 401 -6.07 -21.87 6.20
N LEU A 402 -5.14 -21.62 7.13
CA LEU A 402 -4.22 -22.62 7.67
C LEU A 402 -4.93 -23.69 8.51
N LEU A 403 -6.04 -23.34 9.16
CA LEU A 403 -6.87 -24.30 9.92
C LEU A 403 -7.57 -25.31 9.00
N ALA A 404 -7.73 -25.01 7.71
CA ALA A 404 -8.22 -25.97 6.72
C ALA A 404 -7.16 -27.03 6.35
N ASP A 405 -5.94 -26.93 6.90
CA ASP A 405 -4.79 -27.80 6.60
C ASP A 405 -4.51 -27.98 5.10
N PRO A 406 -4.17 -26.91 4.39
CA PRO A 406 -3.83 -26.94 2.96
C PRO A 406 -2.47 -27.62 2.73
N GLU A 407 -2.31 -28.25 1.57
CA GLU A 407 -1.01 -28.64 1.03
C GLU A 407 -0.46 -27.54 0.12
N ILE A 408 -1.37 -26.80 -0.55
CA ILE A 408 -1.07 -25.63 -1.38
C ILE A 408 -1.91 -24.44 -0.90
N LEU A 409 -1.24 -23.34 -0.62
CA LEU A 409 -1.84 -22.04 -0.32
C LEU A 409 -1.80 -21.14 -1.55
N LEU A 410 -2.94 -20.58 -1.94
CA LEU A 410 -3.02 -19.54 -2.94
C LEU A 410 -3.36 -18.22 -2.22
N LEU A 411 -2.52 -17.21 -2.40
CA LEU A 411 -2.63 -15.92 -1.73
C LEU A 411 -2.79 -14.79 -2.76
N ASP A 412 -3.89 -14.04 -2.67
CA ASP A 412 -4.17 -12.91 -3.58
C ASP A 412 -3.85 -11.60 -2.86
N GLU A 413 -2.80 -10.90 -3.33
CA GLU A 413 -2.33 -9.62 -2.81
C GLU A 413 -2.21 -9.58 -1.27
N PRO A 414 -1.53 -10.57 -0.63
CA PRO A 414 -1.62 -10.78 0.81
C PRO A 414 -1.00 -9.67 1.66
N THR A 415 -0.12 -8.82 1.08
CA THR A 415 0.53 -7.70 1.78
C THR A 415 -0.19 -6.37 1.61
N LYS A 416 -1.31 -6.35 0.88
CA LYS A 416 -2.06 -5.13 0.62
C LYS A 416 -2.58 -4.51 1.92
N GLY A 417 -2.25 -3.22 2.14
CA GLY A 417 -2.66 -2.50 3.36
C GLY A 417 -1.88 -2.85 4.62
N MET A 418 -0.83 -3.68 4.52
CA MET A 418 0.12 -3.92 5.60
C MET A 418 1.20 -2.84 5.64
N ASP A 419 1.60 -2.44 6.84
CA ASP A 419 2.88 -1.77 7.01
C ASP A 419 4.04 -2.76 6.88
N ARG A 420 5.26 -2.24 6.84
CA ARG A 420 6.46 -3.06 6.60
C ARG A 420 6.72 -4.09 7.69
N GLU A 421 6.41 -3.77 8.95
CA GLU A 421 6.62 -4.70 10.07
C GLU A 421 5.67 -5.90 9.98
N HIS A 422 4.38 -5.63 9.71
CA HIS A 422 3.39 -6.69 9.52
C HIS A 422 3.70 -7.53 8.28
N SER A 423 4.12 -6.90 7.17
CA SER A 423 4.54 -7.59 5.94
C SER A 423 5.71 -8.53 6.20
N ARG A 424 6.73 -8.10 7.00
CA ARG A 424 7.87 -8.93 7.39
C ARG A 424 7.44 -10.14 8.20
N LYS A 425 6.63 -9.94 9.27
CA LYS A 425 6.10 -11.04 10.10
C LYS A 425 5.31 -12.05 9.27
N PHE A 426 4.52 -11.54 8.31
CA PHE A 426 3.75 -12.36 7.38
C PHE A 426 4.68 -13.20 6.48
N GLY A 427 5.68 -12.60 5.87
CA GLY A 427 6.65 -13.28 5.03
C GLY A 427 7.48 -14.34 5.79
N GLU A 428 7.93 -14.03 7.01
CA GLU A 428 8.62 -14.99 7.88
C GLU A 428 7.73 -16.21 8.22
N LEU A 429 6.43 -15.98 8.43
CA LEU A 429 5.48 -17.07 8.64
C LEU A 429 5.31 -17.92 7.38
N LEU A 430 5.17 -17.31 6.21
CA LEU A 430 5.12 -18.04 4.94
C LEU A 430 6.40 -18.88 4.72
N ARG A 431 7.57 -18.35 5.06
CA ARG A 431 8.84 -19.07 4.95
C ARG A 431 8.87 -20.30 5.86
N LYS A 432 8.47 -20.14 7.13
CA LYS A 432 8.35 -21.26 8.07
C LYS A 432 7.38 -22.35 7.56
N LEU A 433 6.28 -21.94 6.93
CA LEU A 433 5.32 -22.89 6.36
C LEU A 433 5.91 -23.65 5.14
N SER A 434 6.63 -22.95 4.28
CA SER A 434 7.35 -23.54 3.15
C SER A 434 8.42 -24.54 3.63
N ASP A 435 9.19 -24.18 4.64
CA ASP A 435 10.20 -25.06 5.25
C ASP A 435 9.58 -26.32 5.90
N GLN A 436 8.29 -26.25 6.29
CA GLN A 436 7.49 -27.39 6.76
C GLN A 436 6.84 -28.20 5.61
N GLY A 437 7.16 -27.89 4.35
CA GLY A 437 6.69 -28.58 3.16
C GLY A 437 5.38 -28.06 2.57
N LYS A 438 4.81 -26.96 3.06
CA LYS A 438 3.65 -26.32 2.45
C LYS A 438 4.09 -25.59 1.18
N THR A 439 3.35 -25.79 0.09
CA THR A 439 3.58 -25.06 -1.18
C THR A 439 2.76 -23.78 -1.19
N ILE A 440 3.34 -22.67 -1.61
CA ILE A 440 2.70 -21.36 -1.55
C ILE A 440 2.77 -20.71 -2.93
N PHE A 441 1.63 -20.26 -3.44
CA PHE A 441 1.53 -19.49 -4.66
C PHE A 441 0.97 -18.11 -4.33
N ILE A 442 1.75 -17.07 -4.57
CA ILE A 442 1.40 -15.68 -4.29
C ILE A 442 1.15 -14.97 -5.61
N VAL A 443 0.07 -14.20 -5.71
CA VAL A 443 -0.02 -13.16 -6.71
C VAL A 443 0.09 -11.81 -6.02
N SER A 444 0.94 -10.92 -6.53
CA SER A 444 1.17 -9.62 -5.93
C SER A 444 1.69 -8.61 -6.93
N HIS A 445 1.58 -7.34 -6.59
CA HIS A 445 2.31 -6.25 -7.22
C HIS A 445 3.51 -5.78 -6.37
N ASP A 446 3.67 -6.33 -5.16
CA ASP A 446 4.78 -6.04 -4.24
C ASP A 446 6.02 -6.85 -4.63
N LEU A 447 6.82 -6.26 -5.52
CA LEU A 447 8.07 -6.86 -6.00
C LEU A 447 9.08 -7.10 -4.87
N GLU A 448 9.13 -6.20 -3.90
CA GLU A 448 10.07 -6.24 -2.81
C GLU A 448 9.80 -7.43 -1.89
N PHE A 449 8.55 -7.58 -1.46
CA PHE A 449 8.12 -8.74 -0.68
C PHE A 449 8.37 -10.05 -1.42
N CYS A 450 8.02 -10.09 -2.71
CA CYS A 450 8.21 -11.31 -3.51
C CYS A 450 9.71 -11.64 -3.71
N ALA A 451 10.57 -10.65 -3.91
CA ALA A 451 12.01 -10.86 -4.04
C ALA A 451 12.65 -11.35 -2.72
N GLU A 452 12.13 -10.91 -1.56
CA GLU A 452 12.63 -11.28 -0.25
C GLU A 452 12.22 -12.71 0.16
N TYR A 453 10.96 -13.07 -0.10
CA TYR A 453 10.37 -14.32 0.44
C TYR A 453 10.11 -15.42 -0.59
N ALA A 454 9.99 -15.13 -1.88
CA ALA A 454 9.73 -16.15 -2.87
C ALA A 454 11.01 -16.91 -3.30
N ASP A 455 10.88 -18.19 -3.60
CA ASP A 455 11.96 -19.00 -4.20
C ASP A 455 12.08 -18.75 -5.71
N ARG A 456 10.95 -18.47 -6.36
CA ARG A 456 10.86 -18.13 -7.80
C ARG A 456 9.82 -17.04 -8.04
N VAL A 457 10.11 -16.16 -8.97
CA VAL A 457 9.22 -15.06 -9.38
C VAL A 457 8.98 -15.13 -10.88
N GLY A 458 7.70 -15.17 -11.28
CA GLY A 458 7.25 -15.06 -12.67
C GLY A 458 6.60 -13.70 -12.90
N MET A 459 7.02 -12.99 -13.95
CA MET A 459 6.41 -11.72 -14.32
C MET A 459 5.14 -11.98 -15.12
N MET A 460 4.00 -11.48 -14.65
CA MET A 460 2.71 -11.62 -15.32
C MET A 460 2.40 -10.36 -16.12
N PHE A 461 2.34 -10.51 -17.43
CA PHE A 461 2.07 -9.44 -18.36
C PHE A 461 1.12 -9.95 -19.46
N ASP A 462 0.07 -9.17 -19.77
CA ASP A 462 -0.91 -9.46 -20.84
C ASP A 462 -1.43 -10.91 -20.82
N GLY A 463 -1.82 -11.38 -19.64
CA GLY A 463 -2.37 -12.72 -19.43
C GLY A 463 -1.38 -13.88 -19.57
N LYS A 464 -0.06 -13.62 -19.58
CA LYS A 464 1.01 -14.61 -19.66
C LYS A 464 1.97 -14.46 -18.49
N ILE A 465 2.66 -15.55 -18.15
CA ILE A 465 3.81 -15.50 -17.24
C ILE A 465 5.08 -15.56 -18.09
N GLU A 466 5.88 -14.52 -18.04
CA GLU A 466 7.16 -14.41 -18.73
C GLU A 466 8.31 -14.31 -17.72
N GLY A 467 9.50 -14.78 -18.11
CA GLY A 467 10.71 -14.57 -17.34
C GLY A 467 10.72 -15.22 -15.96
N ASP A 468 10.15 -16.44 -15.85
CA ASP A 468 10.22 -17.28 -14.64
C ASP A 468 11.70 -17.46 -14.22
N ARG A 469 12.16 -16.56 -13.34
CA ARG A 469 13.53 -16.55 -12.83
C ARG A 469 13.54 -16.89 -11.34
N LYS A 470 14.57 -17.63 -10.93
CA LYS A 470 14.86 -17.85 -9.52
C LYS A 470 15.20 -16.50 -8.86
N SER A 471 14.64 -16.22 -7.69
CA SER A 471 15.08 -15.09 -6.86
C SER A 471 16.57 -15.31 -6.52
N VAL A 472 17.37 -14.31 -6.78
CA VAL A 472 18.83 -14.34 -6.55
C VAL A 472 19.14 -14.08 -5.08
#